data_21526355e99ed9753ecccfbd7a7e0f19
#
_entry.id   21526355e99ed9753ecccfbd7a7e0f19
#
_cell.length_a   1.000
_cell.length_b   1.000
_cell.length_c   1.000
_cell.angle_alpha   90.00
_cell.angle_beta   90.00
_cell.angle_gamma   90.00
#
_symmetry.space_group_name_H-M   'P 1'
#
loop_
_entity.id
_entity.type
_entity.pdbx_description
1 polymer ?
#
loop_
_entity_poly.entity_id
_entity_poly.type
_entity_poly.pdbx_seq_one_letter_code
_entity_poly.pdbx_strand_id
1 'polypeptide(L)'
;MPIRQSELREAVARVLGAREQRGAIPLITRFSLHDAREPAASLRVLLVEDNAVNQRLASRLLEKRGHSVEVAGNGLEALEALEKESFDLVLMDVQMPVMDGFEATAAIRKKEGGSGIRVPIVALTAHAMKGDREKCLAGGMDRYLTKPIRPQELDELLENHLVRRVETTEAQESTLSKK
;
A
#
# COMPACT_ATOMS: atom_id res chain seq x y z
N MET A 1 -20.11 21.49 -31.11
CA MET A 1 -19.80 22.82 -30.53
C MET A 1 -19.03 22.59 -29.25
N PRO A 2 -17.81 23.11 -29.07
CA PRO A 2 -17.09 22.94 -27.84
C PRO A 2 -17.70 23.84 -26.77
N ILE A 3 -18.02 23.25 -25.62
CA ILE A 3 -18.50 23.97 -24.44
C ILE A 3 -17.36 24.88 -23.97
N ARG A 4 -17.64 26.18 -23.81
CA ARG A 4 -16.63 27.14 -23.35
C ARG A 4 -16.30 26.88 -21.88
N GLN A 5 -15.01 26.94 -21.53
CA GLN A 5 -14.53 26.72 -20.15
C GLN A 5 -15.23 27.57 -19.07
N SER A 6 -15.75 28.74 -19.47
CA SER A 6 -16.55 29.61 -18.61
C SER A 6 -17.90 29.00 -18.21
N GLU A 7 -18.57 28.31 -19.11
CA GLU A 7 -19.89 27.71 -18.88
C GLU A 7 -19.78 26.48 -17.95
N LEU A 8 -18.69 25.71 -18.07
CA LEU A 8 -18.42 24.58 -17.18
C LEU A 8 -18.15 25.07 -15.74
N ARG A 9 -17.42 26.18 -15.59
CA ARG A 9 -17.16 26.80 -14.27
C ARG A 9 -18.43 27.26 -13.57
N GLU A 10 -19.35 27.88 -14.32
CA GLU A 10 -20.61 28.39 -13.78
C GLU A 10 -21.56 27.25 -13.36
N ALA A 11 -21.58 26.17 -14.11
CA ALA A 11 -22.36 24.98 -13.78
C ALA A 11 -21.85 24.29 -12.50
N VAL A 12 -20.53 24.15 -12.32
CA VAL A 12 -19.93 23.56 -11.13
C VAL A 12 -20.13 24.44 -9.90
N ALA A 13 -20.01 25.76 -10.02
CA ALA A 13 -20.27 26.69 -8.92
C ALA A 13 -21.73 26.66 -8.43
N ARG A 14 -22.69 26.50 -9.34
CA ARG A 14 -24.12 26.36 -9.00
C ARG A 14 -24.44 25.04 -8.28
N VAL A 15 -23.81 23.96 -8.65
CA VAL A 15 -24.04 22.63 -8.04
C VAL A 15 -23.47 22.55 -6.62
N LEU A 16 -22.34 23.22 -6.36
CA LEU A 16 -21.66 23.18 -5.07
C LEU A 16 -22.14 24.21 -4.04
N GLY A 17 -23.14 25.04 -4.37
CA GLY A 17 -23.76 25.96 -3.40
C GLY A 17 -22.83 27.01 -2.78
N ALA A 18 -21.74 27.37 -3.46
CA ALA A 18 -20.76 28.30 -2.94
C ALA A 18 -21.31 29.73 -2.94
N ARG A 19 -21.61 30.27 -1.77
CA ARG A 19 -21.83 31.70 -1.52
C ARG A 19 -20.52 32.45 -1.82
N GLU A 20 -20.63 33.50 -2.61
CA GLU A 20 -19.53 34.40 -2.94
C GLU A 20 -18.88 34.98 -1.68
N GLN A 21 -17.68 34.52 -1.34
CA GLN A 21 -16.71 35.31 -0.62
C GLN A 21 -15.58 35.66 -1.58
N ARG A 22 -15.36 36.96 -1.78
CA ARG A 22 -14.27 37.53 -2.59
C ARG A 22 -12.93 37.16 -1.94
N GLY A 23 -12.32 36.09 -2.41
CA GLY A 23 -10.95 35.68 -2.12
C GLY A 23 -10.47 34.86 -3.30
N ALA A 24 -9.22 35.06 -3.71
CA ALA A 24 -8.59 34.39 -4.85
C ALA A 24 -8.85 32.88 -4.80
N ILE A 25 -9.59 32.36 -5.79
CA ILE A 25 -9.85 30.93 -5.92
C ILE A 25 -8.52 30.29 -6.35
N PRO A 26 -7.88 29.46 -5.53
CA PRO A 26 -6.66 28.76 -5.95
C PRO A 26 -7.00 27.86 -7.14
N LEU A 27 -6.18 27.92 -8.17
CA LEU A 27 -6.27 27.04 -9.32
C LEU A 27 -6.18 25.60 -8.84
N ILE A 28 -7.30 24.88 -8.86
CA ILE A 28 -7.33 23.43 -8.60
C ILE A 28 -6.65 22.77 -9.80
N THR A 29 -5.36 22.52 -9.67
CA THR A 29 -4.61 21.71 -10.62
C THR A 29 -4.78 20.24 -10.28
N ARG A 30 -4.48 19.35 -11.23
CA ARG A 30 -4.47 17.90 -10.99
C ARG A 30 -3.65 17.50 -9.75
N PHE A 31 -2.67 18.32 -9.36
CA PHE A 31 -1.87 18.17 -8.15
C PHE A 31 -2.65 18.54 -6.87
N SER A 32 -3.55 19.54 -6.91
CA SER A 32 -4.32 19.96 -5.73
C SER A 32 -5.42 18.97 -5.34
N LEU A 33 -5.89 18.12 -6.25
CA LEU A 33 -6.83 17.04 -5.94
C LEU A 33 -6.16 15.86 -5.22
N HIS A 34 -4.81 15.75 -5.30
CA HIS A 34 -4.05 14.77 -4.53
C HIS A 34 -3.82 15.21 -3.07
N ASP A 35 -3.77 16.54 -2.82
CA ASP A 35 -3.56 17.09 -1.48
C ASP A 35 -4.85 17.21 -0.62
N ALA A 36 -6.03 17.08 -1.24
CA ALA A 36 -7.33 17.16 -0.55
C ALA A 36 -7.91 15.78 -0.17
N ARG A 37 -7.12 14.71 -0.29
CA ARG A 37 -7.50 13.43 0.32
C ARG A 37 -7.42 13.57 1.84
N GLU A 38 -8.50 13.21 2.54
CA GLU A 38 -8.46 12.84 3.95
C GLU A 38 -7.18 12.04 4.20
N PRO A 39 -6.45 12.23 5.31
CA PRO A 39 -5.22 11.50 5.55
C PRO A 39 -5.52 10.01 5.42
N ALA A 40 -5.12 9.41 4.31
CA ALA A 40 -5.26 7.99 4.08
C ALA A 40 -4.65 7.31 5.30
N ALA A 41 -5.39 6.36 5.91
CA ALA A 41 -4.96 5.72 7.15
C ALA A 41 -3.49 5.30 7.01
N SER A 42 -2.62 5.79 7.91
CA SER A 42 -1.20 5.46 7.90
C SER A 42 -1.03 3.96 8.08
N LEU A 43 -0.33 3.30 7.15
CA LEU A 43 0.01 1.88 7.25
C LEU A 43 1.36 1.71 7.92
N ARG A 44 1.49 0.66 8.73
CA ARG A 44 2.78 0.15 9.17
C ARG A 44 3.26 -0.92 8.20
N VAL A 45 4.33 -0.61 7.48
CA VAL A 45 4.89 -1.46 6.43
C VAL A 45 6.22 -2.05 6.89
N LEU A 46 6.35 -3.37 6.83
CA LEU A 46 7.63 -4.06 6.96
C LEU A 46 8.25 -4.20 5.57
N LEU A 47 9.39 -3.55 5.36
CA LEU A 47 10.17 -3.66 4.14
C LEU A 47 11.33 -4.62 4.35
N VAL A 48 11.30 -5.75 3.64
CA VAL A 48 12.34 -6.78 3.72
C VAL A 48 13.15 -6.77 2.43
N GLU A 49 14.38 -6.31 2.52
CA GLU A 49 15.26 -6.05 1.36
C GLU A 49 16.70 -6.04 1.86
N ASP A 50 17.63 -6.71 1.20
CA ASP A 50 19.02 -6.79 1.61
C ASP A 50 19.88 -5.63 1.10
N ASN A 51 19.46 -4.97 0.03
CA ASN A 51 20.20 -3.89 -0.60
C ASN A 51 19.85 -2.52 -0.01
N ALA A 52 20.82 -1.87 0.63
CA ALA A 52 20.64 -0.57 1.30
C ALA A 52 20.16 0.56 0.36
N VAL A 53 20.43 0.49 -0.94
CA VAL A 53 19.96 1.49 -1.91
C VAL A 53 18.46 1.31 -2.16
N ASN A 54 18.03 0.06 -2.35
CA ASN A 54 16.63 -0.29 -2.52
C ASN A 54 15.82 0.01 -1.25
N GLN A 55 16.36 -0.33 -0.07
CA GLN A 55 15.76 0.01 1.22
C GLN A 55 15.45 1.51 1.31
N ARG A 56 16.45 2.37 1.03
CA ARG A 56 16.29 3.83 1.10
C ARG A 56 15.27 4.35 0.09
N LEU A 57 15.26 3.80 -1.11
CA LEU A 57 14.31 4.21 -2.15
C LEU A 57 12.89 3.86 -1.76
N ALA A 58 12.65 2.60 -1.39
CA ALA A 58 11.32 2.12 -1.01
C ALA A 58 10.80 2.82 0.26
N SER A 59 11.65 2.97 1.30
CA SER A 59 11.27 3.68 2.53
C SER A 59 10.85 5.12 2.23
N ARG A 60 11.64 5.86 1.46
CA ARG A 60 11.28 7.25 1.09
C ARG A 60 9.98 7.35 0.29
N LEU A 61 9.71 6.38 -0.59
CA LEU A 61 8.47 6.34 -1.36
C LEU A 61 7.25 6.11 -0.47
N LEU A 62 7.37 5.26 0.54
CA LEU A 62 6.31 4.95 1.51
C LEU A 62 6.12 6.10 2.52
N GLU A 63 7.20 6.60 3.10
CA GLU A 63 7.18 7.71 4.07
C GLU A 63 6.60 9.00 3.47
N LYS A 64 6.93 9.30 2.20
CA LYS A 64 6.34 10.44 1.47
C LYS A 64 4.82 10.33 1.32
N ARG A 65 4.27 9.14 1.43
CA ARG A 65 2.83 8.85 1.39
C ARG A 65 2.18 8.78 2.78
N GLY A 66 2.96 9.06 3.82
CA GLY A 66 2.47 9.09 5.20
C GLY A 66 2.45 7.73 5.89
N HIS A 67 3.11 6.71 5.34
CA HIS A 67 3.22 5.38 5.95
C HIS A 67 4.47 5.29 6.83
N SER A 68 4.40 4.47 7.90
CA SER A 68 5.57 4.14 8.71
C SER A 68 6.24 2.88 8.15
N VAL A 69 7.58 2.87 8.14
CA VAL A 69 8.35 1.78 7.56
C VAL A 69 9.36 1.24 8.57
N GLU A 70 9.34 -0.05 8.78
CA GLU A 70 10.39 -0.79 9.44
C GLU A 70 11.15 -1.61 8.40
N VAL A 71 12.48 -1.69 8.53
CA VAL A 71 13.34 -2.34 7.54
C VAL A 71 13.99 -3.56 8.16
N ALA A 72 13.90 -4.70 7.48
CA ALA A 72 14.63 -5.92 7.76
C ALA A 72 15.57 -6.25 6.59
N GLY A 73 16.78 -6.71 6.87
CA GLY A 73 17.80 -7.00 5.86
C GLY A 73 17.72 -8.42 5.28
N ASN A 74 16.90 -9.30 5.81
CA ASN A 74 16.69 -10.68 5.37
C ASN A 74 15.41 -11.27 5.97
N GLY A 75 15.06 -12.49 5.55
CA GLY A 75 13.85 -13.16 6.01
C GLY A 75 13.83 -13.48 7.50
N LEU A 76 15.00 -13.74 8.12
CA LEU A 76 15.08 -14.03 9.56
C LEU A 76 14.74 -12.79 10.39
N GLU A 77 15.31 -11.64 10.05
CA GLU A 77 14.99 -10.35 10.68
C GLU A 77 13.51 -10.00 10.52
N ALA A 78 12.93 -10.32 9.35
CA ALA A 78 11.50 -10.11 9.12
C ALA A 78 10.63 -10.95 10.07
N LEU A 79 11.00 -12.21 10.34
CA LEU A 79 10.29 -13.04 11.30
C LEU A 79 10.39 -12.50 12.72
N GLU A 80 11.56 -12.00 13.12
CA GLU A 80 11.77 -11.37 14.42
C GLU A 80 10.94 -10.08 14.58
N ALA A 81 10.86 -9.25 13.53
CA ALA A 81 10.05 -8.05 13.54
C ALA A 81 8.56 -8.37 13.70
N LEU A 82 8.05 -9.36 12.96
CA LEU A 82 6.66 -9.82 13.04
C LEU A 82 6.29 -10.47 14.37
N GLU A 83 7.25 -10.97 15.14
CA GLU A 83 7.02 -11.45 16.50
C GLU A 83 6.87 -10.32 17.53
N LYS A 84 7.55 -9.21 17.30
CA LYS A 84 7.58 -8.06 18.22
C LYS A 84 6.42 -7.11 17.99
N GLU A 85 6.04 -6.92 16.72
CA GLU A 85 5.09 -5.89 16.33
C GLU A 85 4.16 -6.36 15.19
N SER A 86 3.02 -5.69 15.09
CA SER A 86 2.04 -5.95 14.01
C SER A 86 2.28 -5.01 12.85
N PHE A 87 2.19 -5.53 11.63
CA PHE A 87 2.29 -4.78 10.38
C PHE A 87 1.02 -4.94 9.55
N ASP A 88 0.70 -3.89 8.81
CA ASP A 88 -0.44 -3.88 7.91
C ASP A 88 -0.10 -4.48 6.55
N LEU A 89 1.19 -4.42 6.17
CA LEU A 89 1.70 -4.87 4.88
C LEU A 89 3.16 -5.27 5.02
N VAL A 90 3.56 -6.34 4.34
CA VAL A 90 4.96 -6.76 4.17
C VAL A 90 5.34 -6.63 2.71
N LEU A 91 6.38 -5.86 2.41
CA LEU A 91 7.06 -5.84 1.12
C LEU A 91 8.29 -6.73 1.22
N MET A 92 8.30 -7.87 0.54
CA MET A 92 9.28 -8.94 0.70
C MET A 92 10.10 -9.13 -0.57
N ASP A 93 11.39 -8.84 -0.51
CA ASP A 93 12.30 -9.27 -1.58
C ASP A 93 12.29 -10.80 -1.70
N VAL A 94 12.20 -11.28 -2.93
CA VAL A 94 12.24 -12.72 -3.21
C VAL A 94 13.63 -13.29 -3.01
N GLN A 95 14.68 -12.55 -3.38
CA GLN A 95 16.06 -13.01 -3.37
C GLN A 95 16.89 -12.25 -2.34
N MET A 96 17.18 -12.90 -1.25
CA MET A 96 18.00 -12.37 -0.15
C MET A 96 18.93 -13.44 0.41
N PRO A 97 20.07 -13.04 1.00
CA PRO A 97 20.93 -13.96 1.73
C PRO A 97 20.32 -14.42 3.05
N VAL A 98 20.87 -15.46 3.66
CA VAL A 98 20.49 -16.03 4.96
C VAL A 98 19.15 -16.76 4.91
N MET A 99 18.08 -16.08 4.61
CA MET A 99 16.71 -16.60 4.41
C MET A 99 16.05 -15.82 3.30
N ASP A 100 15.64 -16.51 2.24
CA ASP A 100 14.99 -15.90 1.09
C ASP A 100 13.51 -15.56 1.38
N GLY A 101 12.89 -14.81 0.45
CA GLY A 101 11.51 -14.37 0.63
C GLY A 101 10.49 -15.49 0.59
N PHE A 102 10.77 -16.61 -0.08
CA PHE A 102 9.87 -17.78 -0.09
C PHE A 102 9.94 -18.53 1.23
N GLU A 103 11.14 -18.76 1.75
CA GLU A 103 11.35 -19.40 3.05
C GLU A 103 10.71 -18.57 4.17
N ALA A 104 10.93 -17.26 4.17
CA ALA A 104 10.32 -16.34 5.13
C ALA A 104 8.79 -16.37 5.03
N THR A 105 8.24 -16.29 3.83
CA THR A 105 6.78 -16.35 3.61
C THR A 105 6.20 -17.66 4.12
N ALA A 106 6.82 -18.80 3.80
CA ALA A 106 6.35 -20.11 4.30
C ALA A 106 6.34 -20.18 5.82
N ALA A 107 7.38 -19.64 6.49
CA ALA A 107 7.45 -19.58 7.95
C ALA A 107 6.37 -18.67 8.54
N ILE A 108 6.10 -17.49 7.93
CA ILE A 108 5.02 -16.57 8.34
C ILE A 108 3.68 -17.28 8.22
N ARG A 109 3.36 -17.89 7.06
CA ARG A 109 2.09 -18.58 6.81
C ARG A 109 1.86 -19.75 7.77
N LYS A 110 2.93 -20.48 8.13
CA LYS A 110 2.87 -21.56 9.12
C LYS A 110 2.49 -21.03 10.51
N LYS A 111 3.03 -19.87 10.92
CA LYS A 111 2.70 -19.23 12.20
C LYS A 111 1.26 -18.70 12.22
N GLU A 112 0.81 -18.15 11.10
CA GLU A 112 -0.55 -17.61 10.95
C GLU A 112 -1.64 -18.70 11.01
N GLY A 113 -1.34 -19.93 10.62
CA GLY A 113 -2.30 -21.03 10.50
C GLY A 113 -3.08 -21.38 11.79
N GLY A 114 -2.72 -20.79 12.93
CA GLY A 114 -3.44 -20.93 14.21
C GLY A 114 -4.10 -19.65 14.72
N SER A 115 -3.84 -18.48 14.14
CA SER A 115 -4.24 -17.18 14.71
C SER A 115 -5.47 -16.55 14.03
N GLY A 116 -5.82 -16.99 12.84
CA GLY A 116 -6.87 -16.36 12.02
C GLY A 116 -6.51 -14.97 11.46
N ILE A 117 -5.32 -14.46 11.78
CA ILE A 117 -4.79 -13.18 11.29
C ILE A 117 -3.80 -13.49 10.16
N ARG A 118 -3.99 -12.89 9.00
CA ARG A 118 -3.10 -13.04 7.84
C ARG A 118 -2.57 -11.68 7.41
N VAL A 119 -1.26 -11.46 7.54
CA VAL A 119 -0.61 -10.25 7.05
C VAL A 119 -0.45 -10.33 5.54
N PRO A 120 -0.84 -9.32 4.77
CA PRO A 120 -0.61 -9.28 3.33
C PRO A 120 0.89 -9.21 3.02
N ILE A 121 1.36 -10.10 2.14
CA ILE A 121 2.76 -10.14 1.70
C ILE A 121 2.81 -9.86 0.20
N VAL A 122 3.59 -8.85 -0.18
CA VAL A 122 3.83 -8.46 -1.56
C VAL A 122 5.28 -8.77 -1.92
N ALA A 123 5.46 -9.63 -2.91
CA ALA A 123 6.78 -9.95 -3.43
C ALA A 123 7.42 -8.74 -4.14
N LEU A 124 8.70 -8.48 -3.89
CA LEU A 124 9.53 -7.60 -4.69
C LEU A 124 10.42 -8.49 -5.58
N THR A 125 10.21 -8.47 -6.89
CA THR A 125 10.94 -9.33 -7.82
C THR A 125 11.66 -8.55 -8.91
N ALA A 126 12.85 -9.01 -9.31
CA ALA A 126 13.58 -8.43 -10.42
C ALA A 126 12.95 -8.77 -11.79
N HIS A 127 12.13 -9.81 -11.88
CA HIS A 127 11.57 -10.31 -13.13
C HIS A 127 10.05 -10.33 -13.10
N ALA A 128 9.45 -9.76 -14.15
CA ALA A 128 8.00 -9.73 -14.37
C ALA A 128 7.50 -10.90 -15.25
N MET A 129 8.28 -11.97 -15.36
CA MET A 129 7.88 -13.09 -16.21
C MET A 129 6.68 -13.83 -15.61
N LYS A 130 5.79 -14.32 -16.49
CA LYS A 130 4.53 -14.98 -16.09
C LYS A 130 4.75 -16.12 -15.09
N GLY A 131 5.85 -16.87 -15.21
CA GLY A 131 6.19 -17.95 -14.27
C GLY A 131 6.63 -17.48 -12.87
N ASP A 132 7.20 -16.29 -12.73
CA ASP A 132 7.66 -15.80 -11.43
C ASP A 132 6.47 -15.29 -10.59
N ARG A 133 5.48 -14.68 -11.24
CA ARG A 133 4.21 -14.34 -10.59
C ARG A 133 3.52 -15.58 -10.00
N GLU A 134 3.42 -16.64 -10.79
CA GLU A 134 2.78 -17.89 -10.37
C GLU A 134 3.51 -18.52 -9.19
N LYS A 135 4.84 -18.48 -9.19
CA LYS A 135 5.66 -18.96 -8.06
C LYS A 135 5.44 -18.15 -6.79
N CYS A 136 5.40 -16.81 -6.88
CA CYS A 136 5.15 -15.96 -5.71
C CYS A 136 3.79 -16.27 -5.07
N LEU A 137 2.74 -16.35 -5.89
CA LEU A 137 1.39 -16.66 -5.40
C LEU A 137 1.30 -18.08 -4.84
N ALA A 138 1.88 -19.08 -5.51
CA ALA A 138 1.95 -20.46 -5.03
C ALA A 138 2.77 -20.60 -3.74
N GLY A 139 3.80 -19.74 -3.55
CA GLY A 139 4.59 -19.63 -2.34
C GLY A 139 3.88 -18.98 -1.15
N GLY A 140 2.62 -18.55 -1.32
CA GLY A 140 1.81 -17.96 -0.24
C GLY A 140 1.85 -16.43 -0.16
N MET A 141 2.51 -15.75 -1.11
CA MET A 141 2.46 -14.31 -1.24
C MET A 141 1.14 -13.88 -1.89
N ASP A 142 0.67 -12.68 -1.58
CA ASP A 142 -0.66 -12.22 -2.00
C ASP A 142 -0.62 -11.40 -3.30
N ARG A 143 0.49 -10.70 -3.53
CA ARG A 143 0.75 -9.87 -4.73
C ARG A 143 2.24 -9.81 -5.03
N TYR A 144 2.58 -9.09 -6.10
CA TYR A 144 3.97 -8.82 -6.48
C TYR A 144 4.12 -7.40 -7.04
N LEU A 145 5.31 -6.83 -6.88
CA LEU A 145 5.81 -5.62 -7.53
C LEU A 145 7.14 -5.92 -8.19
N THR A 146 7.39 -5.26 -9.33
CA THR A 146 8.67 -5.41 -10.03
C THR A 146 9.68 -4.39 -9.54
N LYS A 147 10.94 -4.81 -9.41
CA LYS A 147 12.07 -3.91 -9.16
C LYS A 147 12.59 -3.29 -10.47
N PRO A 148 12.90 -2.00 -10.51
CA PRO A 148 12.78 -1.02 -9.44
C PRO A 148 11.31 -0.64 -9.16
N ILE A 149 10.95 -0.43 -7.89
CA ILE A 149 9.58 -0.09 -7.48
C ILE A 149 9.17 1.22 -8.16
N ARG A 150 8.13 1.17 -8.95
CA ARG A 150 7.56 2.33 -9.63
C ARG A 150 6.54 3.01 -8.72
N PRO A 151 6.61 4.35 -8.59
CA PRO A 151 5.67 5.09 -7.72
C PRO A 151 4.20 4.78 -7.99
N GLN A 152 3.80 4.68 -9.28
CA GLN A 152 2.42 4.41 -9.66
C GLN A 152 1.95 3.01 -9.25
N GLU A 153 2.79 1.97 -9.45
CA GLU A 153 2.46 0.59 -9.07
C GLU A 153 2.33 0.46 -7.54
N LEU A 154 3.17 1.20 -6.79
CA LEU A 154 3.09 1.26 -5.34
C LEU A 154 1.80 1.97 -4.88
N ASP A 155 1.42 3.08 -5.53
CA ASP A 155 0.18 3.80 -5.23
C ASP A 155 -1.04 2.91 -5.42
N GLU A 156 -1.15 2.24 -6.56
CA GLU A 156 -2.24 1.29 -6.85
C GLU A 156 -2.30 0.14 -5.85
N LEU A 157 -1.15 -0.36 -5.41
CA LEU A 157 -1.08 -1.42 -4.41
C LEU A 157 -1.63 -0.93 -3.06
N LEU A 158 -1.18 0.22 -2.59
CA LEU A 158 -1.55 0.80 -1.30
C LEU A 158 -3.03 1.19 -1.27
N GLU A 159 -3.55 1.81 -2.33
CA GLU A 159 -4.96 2.16 -2.46
C GLU A 159 -5.86 0.92 -2.38
N ASN A 160 -5.54 -0.11 -3.14
CA ASN A 160 -6.29 -1.37 -3.11
C ASN A 160 -6.23 -2.07 -1.75
N HIS A 161 -5.15 -1.88 -0.99
CA HIS A 161 -5.02 -2.44 0.34
C HIS A 161 -5.88 -1.69 1.35
N LEU A 162 -5.85 -0.35 1.31
CA LEU A 162 -6.65 0.51 2.19
C LEU A 162 -8.15 0.30 2.00
N VAL A 163 -8.63 0.19 0.75
CA VAL A 163 -10.04 -0.08 0.45
C VAL A 163 -10.52 -1.39 1.08
N ARG A 164 -9.75 -2.47 0.94
CA ARG A 164 -10.10 -3.78 1.53
C ARG A 164 -10.14 -3.73 3.06
N ARG A 165 -9.28 -2.95 3.68
CA ARG A 165 -9.24 -2.81 5.14
C ARG A 165 -10.50 -2.12 5.68
N VAL A 166 -10.98 -1.09 4.99
CA VAL A 166 -12.23 -0.38 5.35
C VAL A 166 -13.42 -1.34 5.25
N GLU A 167 -13.56 -2.07 4.14
CA GLU A 167 -14.64 -3.05 3.94
C GLU A 167 -14.65 -4.14 5.02
N THR A 168 -13.48 -4.61 5.46
CA THR A 168 -13.37 -5.63 6.50
C THR A 168 -13.78 -5.09 7.88
N THR A 169 -13.43 -3.85 8.19
CA THR A 169 -13.77 -3.19 9.46
C THR A 169 -15.28 -2.95 9.56
N GLU A 170 -15.91 -2.42 8.51
CA GLU A 170 -17.36 -2.20 8.45
C GLU A 170 -18.17 -3.50 8.56
N ALA A 171 -17.69 -4.59 7.93
CA ALA A 171 -18.32 -5.90 8.02
C ALA A 171 -18.28 -6.47 9.46
N GLN A 172 -17.19 -6.25 10.19
CA GLN A 172 -17.05 -6.68 11.59
C GLN A 172 -17.93 -5.88 12.55
N GLU A 173 -18.00 -4.55 12.39
CA GLU A 173 -18.86 -3.69 13.19
C GLU A 173 -20.34 -4.00 12.99
N SER A 174 -20.77 -4.27 11.77
CA SER A 174 -22.15 -4.64 11.45
C SER A 174 -22.59 -5.97 12.06
N THR A 175 -21.65 -6.86 12.33
CA THR A 175 -21.91 -8.18 12.95
C THR A 175 -22.02 -8.09 14.47
N LEU A 176 -21.28 -7.15 15.08
CA LEU A 176 -21.34 -6.89 16.52
C LEU A 176 -22.59 -6.14 16.96
N SER A 177 -23.14 -5.31 16.08
CA SER A 177 -24.37 -4.52 16.36
C SER A 177 -25.68 -5.34 16.29
N LYS A 178 -25.62 -6.61 15.85
CA LYS A 178 -26.80 -7.50 15.74
C LYS A 178 -26.93 -8.54 16.85
N LYS A 179 -26.14 -8.43 17.90
CA LYS A 179 -26.17 -9.28 19.08
C LYS A 179 -26.60 -8.48 20.30
#